data_a0e526bb93482cad55a968bb598ac38b
#
_entry.id   a0e526bb93482cad55a968bb598ac38b
#
_cell.length_a   1.000
_cell.length_b   1.000
_cell.length_c   1.000
_cell.angle_alpha   90.00
_cell.angle_beta   90.00
_cell.angle_gamma   90.00
#
_symmetry.space_group_name_H-M   'P 1'
#
loop_
_entity.id
_entity.type
_entity.pdbx_description
1 polymer ?
#
loop_
_entity_poly.entity_id
_entity_poly.type
_entity_poly.pdbx_seq_one_letter_code
_entity_poly.pdbx_strand_id
1 'polypeptide(L)'
;MATQLMADAYETGDPRKNATLLYFRKTDDEPITPENTNEPYGESPVSPAMGAYFNKKAYTDPALRKEYTNKGFWVNIRLIRYSDVVLMAAEAANEKNIPGEAVDYLEMVRARARGTNTNILPKITTIDQGELREAIRHERRVELGLEPDRFYDLVRWGIASEVLHAAGKVNYQDKNALLPLPQSEIDKSKGVLVQNPDY
;
A
#
# COMPACT_ATOMS: atom_id res chain seq x y z
N MET A 1 -1.91 -0.23 10.81
CA MET A 1 -0.50 0.14 11.01
C MET A 1 0.32 -0.43 9.87
N ALA A 2 1.31 0.32 9.41
CA ALA A 2 2.29 -0.21 8.46
C ALA A 2 3.21 -1.19 9.19
N THR A 3 3.54 -2.27 8.52
CA THR A 3 4.42 -3.31 9.07
C THR A 3 5.88 -3.05 8.65
N GLN A 4 6.82 -3.68 9.34
CA GLN A 4 8.21 -3.72 8.91
C GLN A 4 8.34 -4.22 7.47
N LEU A 5 7.56 -5.23 7.08
CA LEU A 5 7.51 -5.74 5.70
C LEU A 5 7.18 -4.68 4.63
N MET A 6 6.45 -3.62 5.00
CA MET A 6 6.20 -2.50 4.09
C MET A 6 7.42 -1.58 4.03
N ALA A 7 8.08 -1.33 5.15
CA ALA A 7 9.28 -0.51 5.20
C ALA A 7 10.45 -1.16 4.44
N ASP A 8 10.55 -2.48 4.50
CA ASP A 8 11.57 -3.28 3.81
C ASP A 8 11.31 -3.44 2.30
N ALA A 9 10.09 -3.16 1.86
CA ALA A 9 9.76 -3.24 0.45
C ALA A 9 10.34 -2.08 -0.38
N TYR A 10 10.70 -0.97 0.25
CA TYR A 10 11.30 0.17 -0.44
C TYR A 10 12.76 -0.11 -0.78
N GLU A 11 13.14 0.17 -2.02
CA GLU A 11 14.53 0.14 -2.45
C GLU A 11 15.36 1.19 -1.70
N THR A 12 16.67 0.95 -1.59
CA THR A 12 17.57 1.89 -0.92
C THR A 12 17.52 3.27 -1.57
N GLY A 13 17.25 4.28 -0.76
CA GLY A 13 17.14 5.67 -1.22
C GLY A 13 15.79 6.06 -1.84
N ASP A 14 14.82 5.15 -1.93
CA ASP A 14 13.49 5.47 -2.45
C ASP A 14 12.81 6.57 -1.59
N PRO A 15 12.59 7.77 -2.13
CA PRO A 15 12.03 8.89 -1.36
C PRO A 15 10.58 8.64 -0.92
N ARG A 16 9.88 7.71 -1.56
CA ARG A 16 8.49 7.36 -1.23
C ARG A 16 8.39 6.70 0.14
N LYS A 17 9.45 6.04 0.63
CA LYS A 17 9.48 5.49 1.99
C LYS A 17 9.14 6.58 3.00
N ASN A 18 9.87 7.70 2.96
CA ASN A 18 9.66 8.82 3.88
C ASN A 18 8.36 9.60 3.62
N ALA A 19 7.82 9.54 2.41
CA ALA A 19 6.53 10.17 2.07
C ALA A 19 5.33 9.32 2.49
N THR A 20 5.51 8.01 2.62
CA THR A 20 4.43 7.05 2.92
C THR A 20 4.41 6.66 4.40
N LEU A 21 5.58 6.40 4.97
CA LEU A 21 5.73 5.93 6.34
C LEU A 21 6.07 7.07 7.27
N LEU A 22 5.22 7.31 8.27
CA LEU A 22 5.52 8.14 9.41
C LEU A 22 6.15 7.26 10.49
N TYR A 23 7.25 7.70 11.06
CA TYR A 23 7.90 7.05 12.19
C TYR A 23 8.39 8.09 13.19
N PHE A 24 8.40 7.70 14.46
CA PHE A 24 8.90 8.51 15.56
C PHE A 24 10.27 8.04 16.05
N ARG A 25 10.74 6.89 15.55
CA ARG A 25 12.07 6.33 15.75
C ARG A 25 12.40 5.37 14.60
N LYS A 26 13.68 5.19 14.33
CA LYS A 26 14.13 4.32 13.23
C LYS A 26 14.08 2.85 13.60
N THR A 27 14.37 2.53 14.86
CA THR A 27 14.32 1.18 15.43
C THR A 27 13.61 1.19 16.77
N ASP A 28 13.20 0.02 17.26
CA ASP A 28 12.53 -0.08 18.56
C ASP A 28 13.46 0.21 19.74
N ASP A 29 14.74 0.04 19.56
CA ASP A 29 15.77 0.24 20.60
C ASP A 29 16.28 1.69 20.67
N GLU A 30 16.01 2.51 19.66
CA GLU A 30 16.43 3.91 19.65
C GLU A 30 15.50 4.76 20.51
N PRO A 31 16.02 5.67 21.35
CA PRO A 31 15.21 6.66 22.00
C PRO A 31 14.57 7.59 20.96
N ILE A 32 13.38 8.09 21.26
CA ILE A 32 12.71 9.06 20.40
C ILE A 32 13.41 10.40 20.58
N THR A 33 14.02 10.89 19.49
CA THR A 33 14.65 12.20 19.42
C THR A 33 14.16 12.94 18.17
N PRO A 34 14.30 14.26 18.09
CA PRO A 34 13.95 15.00 16.89
C PRO A 34 14.66 14.49 15.62
N GLU A 35 15.85 13.92 15.76
CA GLU A 35 16.67 13.44 14.66
C GLU A 35 16.27 12.06 14.16
N ASN A 36 15.56 11.26 14.96
CA ASN A 36 15.16 9.90 14.57
C ASN A 36 13.66 9.77 14.28
N THR A 37 13.00 10.87 14.01
CA THR A 37 11.61 10.94 13.53
C THR A 37 11.53 11.62 12.17
N ASN A 38 10.52 11.28 11.36
CA ASN A 38 10.14 12.05 10.18
C ASN A 38 8.79 12.76 10.36
N GLU A 39 8.35 12.91 11.59
CA GLU A 39 7.14 13.63 11.97
C GLU A 39 7.36 15.16 11.78
N PRO A 40 6.52 15.85 10.96
CA PRO A 40 6.80 17.22 10.54
C PRO A 40 6.29 18.31 11.49
N TYR A 41 5.47 17.99 12.49
CA TYR A 41 4.75 18.98 13.31
C TYR A 41 5.19 19.03 14.77
N GLY A 42 6.17 18.24 15.19
CA GLY A 42 6.63 18.16 16.59
C GLY A 42 5.68 17.37 17.50
N GLU A 43 4.80 16.54 16.94
CA GLU A 43 3.93 15.69 17.73
C GLU A 43 4.72 14.54 18.37
N SER A 44 4.53 14.35 19.66
CA SER A 44 5.09 13.19 20.36
C SER A 44 4.31 11.91 20.05
N PRO A 45 4.94 10.75 20.01
CA PRO A 45 4.25 9.48 19.77
C PRO A 45 3.22 9.20 20.86
N VAL A 46 2.05 8.71 20.45
CA VAL A 46 0.91 8.46 21.36
C VAL A 46 1.18 7.25 22.25
N SER A 47 1.95 6.28 21.80
CA SER A 47 2.38 5.12 22.58
C SER A 47 3.51 4.33 21.88
N PRO A 48 4.54 3.91 22.62
CA PRO A 48 5.57 3.02 22.07
C PRO A 48 5.04 1.64 21.63
N ALA A 49 3.90 1.22 22.15
CA ALA A 49 3.27 -0.07 21.86
C ALA A 49 2.54 -0.13 20.51
N MET A 50 2.41 0.98 19.78
CA MET A 50 1.61 1.04 18.55
C MET A 50 2.36 0.71 17.27
N GLY A 51 3.56 0.14 17.34
CA GLY A 51 4.38 -0.21 16.18
C GLY A 51 5.25 0.95 15.66
N ALA A 52 6.22 0.60 14.79
CA ALA A 52 7.25 1.54 14.36
C ALA A 52 6.78 2.52 13.26
N TYR A 53 5.73 2.19 12.51
CA TYR A 53 5.33 2.95 11.33
C TYR A 53 3.82 3.24 11.27
N PHE A 54 3.49 4.46 10.84
CA PHE A 54 2.12 4.94 10.66
C PHE A 54 1.90 5.45 9.23
N ASN A 55 0.66 5.72 8.86
CA ASN A 55 0.31 6.22 7.53
C ASN A 55 0.58 7.73 7.43
N LYS A 56 1.69 8.11 6.78
CA LYS A 56 2.02 9.53 6.55
C LYS A 56 1.17 10.16 5.46
N LYS A 57 0.68 9.39 4.49
CA LYS A 57 -0.19 9.91 3.42
C LYS A 57 -1.53 10.45 3.94
N ALA A 58 -1.98 9.96 5.08
CA ALA A 58 -3.19 10.42 5.77
C ALA A 58 -2.90 11.22 7.06
N TYR A 59 -1.64 11.56 7.30
CA TYR A 59 -1.23 12.31 8.47
C TYR A 59 -1.51 13.80 8.28
N THR A 60 -2.04 14.43 9.32
CA THR A 60 -2.48 15.81 9.27
C THR A 60 -1.94 16.61 10.45
N ASP A 61 -1.88 17.92 10.31
CA ASP A 61 -1.44 18.83 11.37
C ASP A 61 -2.29 18.62 12.66
N PRO A 62 -1.66 18.26 13.79
CA PRO A 62 -2.35 18.05 15.06
C PRO A 62 -3.08 19.29 15.55
N ALA A 63 -2.58 20.49 15.28
CA ALA A 63 -3.20 21.73 15.70
C ALA A 63 -4.58 21.93 15.05
N LEU A 64 -4.70 21.51 13.77
CA LEU A 64 -5.95 21.61 13.01
C LEU A 64 -6.94 20.48 13.34
N ARG A 65 -6.47 19.35 13.85
CA ARG A 65 -7.37 18.21 14.21
C ARG A 65 -8.40 18.55 15.27
N LYS A 66 -8.09 19.49 16.17
CA LYS A 66 -8.99 19.90 17.25
C LYS A 66 -10.32 20.44 16.76
N GLU A 67 -10.35 21.03 15.57
CA GLU A 67 -11.55 21.58 14.96
C GLU A 67 -12.47 20.50 14.37
N TYR A 68 -11.95 19.29 14.15
CA TYR A 68 -12.60 18.23 13.38
C TYR A 68 -12.86 16.93 14.17
N THR A 69 -12.59 16.91 15.48
CA THR A 69 -12.61 15.69 16.31
C THR A 69 -13.91 14.88 16.26
N ASN A 70 -15.05 15.52 15.98
CA ASN A 70 -16.35 14.85 15.90
C ASN A 70 -16.97 14.83 14.49
N LYS A 71 -16.26 15.35 13.47
CA LYS A 71 -16.81 15.56 12.12
C LYS A 71 -15.99 14.89 11.02
N GLY A 72 -14.96 14.13 11.37
CA GLY A 72 -13.98 13.58 10.43
C GLY A 72 -12.89 14.60 10.09
N PHE A 73 -11.92 14.15 9.29
CA PHE A 73 -10.80 14.97 8.84
C PHE A 73 -11.11 15.58 7.47
N TRP A 74 -10.47 16.70 7.15
CA TRP A 74 -10.59 17.37 5.84
C TRP A 74 -9.84 16.67 4.71
N VAL A 75 -9.12 15.57 5.01
CA VAL A 75 -8.36 14.81 4.01
C VAL A 75 -9.31 13.89 3.24
N ASN A 76 -9.40 14.09 1.94
CA ASN A 76 -10.16 13.22 1.07
C ASN A 76 -9.52 11.83 0.96
N ILE A 77 -10.34 10.79 1.01
CA ILE A 77 -9.91 9.44 0.65
C ILE A 77 -9.71 9.40 -0.86
N ARG A 78 -8.49 9.07 -1.28
CA ARG A 78 -8.15 8.88 -2.69
C ARG A 78 -8.51 7.45 -3.08
N LEU A 79 -9.51 7.29 -3.92
CA LEU A 79 -9.92 5.98 -4.41
C LEU A 79 -9.10 5.54 -5.63
N ILE A 80 -8.80 6.47 -6.54
CA ILE A 80 -7.99 6.24 -7.74
C ILE A 80 -7.12 7.48 -7.95
N ARG A 81 -5.88 7.27 -8.37
CA ARG A 81 -4.97 8.34 -8.77
C ARG A 81 -4.17 7.96 -10.01
N TYR A 82 -3.61 8.95 -10.69
CA TYR A 82 -3.00 8.75 -12.00
C TYR A 82 -1.92 7.66 -12.02
N SER A 83 -1.06 7.58 -11.00
CA SER A 83 -0.05 6.51 -10.93
C SER A 83 -0.65 5.11 -10.80
N ASP A 84 -1.82 4.94 -10.19
CA ASP A 84 -2.54 3.67 -10.18
C ASP A 84 -3.00 3.31 -11.60
N VAL A 85 -3.59 4.26 -12.33
CA VAL A 85 -4.00 4.06 -13.75
C VAL A 85 -2.81 3.70 -14.64
N VAL A 86 -1.67 4.37 -14.46
CA VAL A 86 -0.44 4.06 -15.20
C VAL A 86 0.07 2.67 -14.89
N LEU A 87 0.04 2.24 -13.62
CA LEU A 87 0.46 0.89 -13.24
C LEU A 87 -0.54 -0.19 -13.70
N MET A 88 -1.85 0.12 -13.75
CA MET A 88 -2.82 -0.76 -14.41
C MET A 88 -2.52 -0.92 -15.90
N ALA A 89 -2.14 0.15 -16.59
CA ALA A 89 -1.74 0.10 -18.00
C ALA A 89 -0.45 -0.72 -18.19
N ALA A 90 0.54 -0.56 -17.30
CA ALA A 90 1.76 -1.37 -17.33
C ALA A 90 1.45 -2.87 -17.18
N GLU A 91 0.60 -3.22 -16.22
CA GLU A 91 0.17 -4.61 -16.00
C GLU A 91 -0.59 -5.16 -17.22
N ALA A 92 -1.54 -4.41 -17.76
CA ALA A 92 -2.31 -4.83 -18.92
C ALA A 92 -1.44 -5.03 -20.18
N ALA A 93 -0.46 -4.16 -20.41
CA ALA A 93 0.49 -4.29 -21.50
C ALA A 93 1.38 -5.52 -21.33
N ASN A 94 1.87 -5.77 -20.11
CA ASN A 94 2.65 -6.97 -19.81
C ASN A 94 1.85 -8.26 -20.05
N GLU A 95 0.62 -8.33 -19.56
CA GLU A 95 -0.23 -9.52 -19.74
C GLU A 95 -0.65 -9.74 -21.20
N LYS A 96 -0.66 -8.69 -22.01
CA LYS A 96 -0.81 -8.77 -23.46
C LYS A 96 0.48 -9.10 -24.23
N ASN A 97 1.58 -9.32 -23.51
CA ASN A 97 2.90 -9.55 -24.08
C ASN A 97 3.41 -8.41 -24.97
N ILE A 98 3.20 -7.16 -24.50
CA ILE A 98 3.71 -5.93 -25.10
C ILE A 98 4.73 -5.30 -24.11
N PRO A 99 5.91 -5.92 -23.92
CA PRO A 99 6.81 -5.53 -22.82
C PRO A 99 7.38 -4.12 -22.98
N GLY A 100 7.52 -3.61 -24.20
CA GLY A 100 8.00 -2.23 -24.43
C GLY A 100 7.08 -1.20 -23.79
N GLU A 101 5.77 -1.28 -24.03
CA GLU A 101 4.79 -0.38 -23.41
C GLU A 101 4.74 -0.57 -21.89
N ALA A 102 4.80 -1.82 -21.42
CA ALA A 102 4.78 -2.12 -20.00
C ALA A 102 5.96 -1.48 -19.25
N VAL A 103 7.16 -1.57 -19.81
CA VAL A 103 8.39 -0.93 -19.29
C VAL A 103 8.24 0.60 -19.29
N ASP A 104 7.70 1.18 -20.36
CA ASP A 104 7.54 2.63 -20.47
C ASP A 104 6.54 3.16 -19.42
N TYR A 105 5.40 2.52 -19.23
CA TYR A 105 4.46 2.87 -18.17
C TYR A 105 5.07 2.70 -16.77
N LEU A 106 5.76 1.60 -16.52
CA LEU A 106 6.45 1.37 -15.25
C LEU A 106 7.48 2.47 -14.97
N GLU A 107 8.26 2.85 -15.99
CA GLU A 107 9.27 3.90 -15.88
C GLU A 107 8.65 5.27 -15.61
N MET A 108 7.47 5.59 -16.12
CA MET A 108 6.80 6.86 -15.79
C MET A 108 6.64 7.04 -14.27
N VAL A 109 6.29 5.98 -13.55
CA VAL A 109 6.13 6.04 -12.09
C VAL A 109 7.48 6.07 -11.40
N ARG A 110 8.43 5.22 -11.79
CA ARG A 110 9.78 5.16 -11.21
C ARG A 110 10.57 6.45 -11.43
N ALA A 111 10.54 6.99 -12.65
CA ALA A 111 11.23 8.25 -12.98
C ALA A 111 10.70 9.43 -12.17
N ARG A 112 9.39 9.50 -11.96
CA ARG A 112 8.79 10.53 -11.09
C ARG A 112 9.31 10.40 -9.64
N ALA A 113 9.37 9.18 -9.11
CA ALA A 113 9.87 8.94 -7.75
C ALA A 113 11.38 9.22 -7.62
N ARG A 114 12.15 8.82 -8.64
CA ARG A 114 13.60 9.07 -8.75
C ARG A 114 13.93 10.56 -8.82
N GLY A 115 13.13 11.36 -9.52
CA GLY A 115 13.40 12.76 -9.78
C GLY A 115 14.74 12.93 -10.51
N THR A 116 15.59 13.80 -9.99
CA THR A 116 16.91 14.08 -10.59
C THR A 116 18.04 13.19 -10.07
N ASN A 117 17.76 12.32 -9.09
CA ASN A 117 18.78 11.44 -8.50
C ASN A 117 18.90 10.13 -9.27
N THR A 118 19.76 10.07 -10.26
CA THR A 118 19.96 8.88 -11.11
C THR A 118 20.61 7.68 -10.41
N ASN A 119 21.06 7.82 -9.15
CA ASN A 119 21.69 6.75 -8.39
C ASN A 119 20.69 5.84 -7.66
N ILE A 120 19.40 6.15 -7.71
CA ILE A 120 18.32 5.39 -7.07
C ILE A 120 17.29 4.93 -8.09
N LEU A 121 16.54 3.89 -7.77
CA LEU A 121 15.43 3.40 -8.58
C LEU A 121 15.80 3.25 -10.07
N PRO A 122 16.79 2.44 -10.43
CA PRO A 122 17.22 2.29 -11.82
C PRO A 122 16.05 1.88 -12.71
N LYS A 123 16.11 2.28 -13.99
CA LYS A 123 15.10 1.86 -14.98
C LYS A 123 15.07 0.34 -15.07
N ILE A 124 13.89 -0.24 -15.03
CA ILE A 124 13.68 -1.67 -15.31
C ILE A 124 13.81 -1.86 -16.83
N THR A 125 14.61 -2.83 -17.24
CA THR A 125 14.93 -3.07 -18.66
C THR A 125 14.58 -4.48 -19.11
N THR A 126 14.16 -5.37 -18.20
CA THR A 126 13.74 -6.72 -18.59
C THR A 126 12.51 -6.67 -19.49
N ILE A 127 12.48 -7.59 -20.46
CA ILE A 127 11.33 -7.85 -21.34
C ILE A 127 10.73 -9.24 -21.08
N ASP A 128 11.25 -9.97 -20.11
CA ASP A 128 10.65 -11.22 -19.66
C ASP A 128 9.33 -10.91 -18.94
N GLN A 129 8.27 -11.56 -19.38
CA GLN A 129 6.91 -11.29 -18.86
C GLN A 129 6.78 -11.58 -17.35
N GLY A 130 7.45 -12.64 -16.87
CA GLY A 130 7.41 -13.04 -15.47
C GLY A 130 8.14 -12.03 -14.58
N GLU A 131 9.38 -11.70 -14.95
CA GLU A 131 10.18 -10.71 -14.22
C GLU A 131 9.52 -9.33 -14.24
N LEU A 132 8.96 -8.91 -15.38
CA LEU A 132 8.28 -7.64 -15.51
C LEU A 132 6.98 -7.60 -14.68
N ARG A 133 6.24 -8.71 -14.61
CA ARG A 133 5.08 -8.86 -13.73
C ARG A 133 5.45 -8.63 -12.27
N GLU A 134 6.53 -9.24 -11.80
CA GLU A 134 6.98 -9.03 -10.41
C GLU A 134 7.48 -7.60 -10.17
N ALA A 135 8.16 -6.99 -11.14
CA ALA A 135 8.56 -5.59 -11.04
C ALA A 135 7.34 -4.64 -10.96
N ILE A 136 6.30 -4.86 -11.76
CA ILE A 136 5.06 -4.09 -11.72
C ILE A 136 4.32 -4.28 -10.39
N ARG A 137 4.21 -5.52 -9.91
CA ARG A 137 3.60 -5.85 -8.62
C ARG A 137 4.34 -5.20 -7.45
N HIS A 138 5.66 -5.19 -7.52
CA HIS A 138 6.50 -4.51 -6.53
C HIS A 138 6.27 -3.00 -6.57
N GLU A 139 6.28 -2.40 -7.76
CA GLU A 139 6.05 -0.97 -7.93
C GLU A 139 4.67 -0.55 -7.41
N ARG A 140 3.62 -1.33 -7.70
CA ARG A 140 2.28 -1.11 -7.12
C ARG A 140 2.31 -1.13 -5.60
N ARG A 141 3.02 -2.10 -5.02
CA ARG A 141 3.14 -2.23 -3.56
C ARG A 141 3.75 -0.98 -2.91
N VAL A 142 4.84 -0.44 -3.47
CA VAL A 142 5.54 0.70 -2.87
C VAL A 142 4.88 2.03 -3.22
N GLU A 143 4.36 2.19 -4.42
CA GLU A 143 3.68 3.39 -4.87
C GLU A 143 2.33 3.59 -4.16
N LEU A 144 1.52 2.53 -4.07
CA LEU A 144 0.18 2.55 -3.46
C LEU A 144 0.20 2.16 -1.97
N GLY A 145 1.39 2.11 -1.37
CA GLY A 145 1.57 1.75 0.05
C GLY A 145 0.67 2.57 0.97
N LEU A 146 -0.05 1.87 1.88
CA LEU A 146 -1.01 2.42 2.85
C LEU A 146 -2.25 3.09 2.22
N GLU A 147 -2.48 2.87 0.94
CA GLU A 147 -3.75 3.09 0.26
C GLU A 147 -4.58 1.78 0.26
N PRO A 148 -5.88 1.78 -0.10
CA PRO A 148 -6.74 0.60 0.11
C PRO A 148 -6.49 -0.56 -0.84
N ASP A 149 -5.61 -0.43 -1.83
CA ASP A 149 -5.54 -1.32 -2.99
C ASP A 149 -4.91 -2.69 -2.74
N ARG A 150 -3.98 -2.79 -1.77
CA ARG A 150 -3.11 -3.97 -1.62
C ARG A 150 -3.85 -5.29 -1.47
N PHE A 151 -4.90 -5.34 -0.69
CA PHE A 151 -5.65 -6.59 -0.50
C PHE A 151 -6.33 -7.04 -1.80
N TYR A 152 -6.93 -6.11 -2.51
CA TYR A 152 -7.58 -6.38 -3.80
C TYR A 152 -6.57 -6.82 -4.86
N ASP A 153 -5.38 -6.23 -4.89
CA ASP A 153 -4.28 -6.67 -5.76
C ASP A 153 -3.90 -8.13 -5.47
N LEU A 154 -3.70 -8.50 -4.21
CA LEU A 154 -3.35 -9.86 -3.82
C LEU A 154 -4.42 -10.88 -4.21
N VAL A 155 -5.69 -10.52 -4.00
CA VAL A 155 -6.84 -11.39 -4.35
C VAL A 155 -6.94 -11.57 -5.86
N ARG A 156 -6.91 -10.48 -6.66
CA ARG A 156 -7.04 -10.56 -8.12
C ARG A 156 -5.84 -11.23 -8.80
N TRP A 157 -4.67 -11.21 -8.17
CA TRP A 157 -3.48 -11.94 -8.64
C TRP A 157 -3.47 -13.41 -8.20
N GLY A 158 -4.40 -13.84 -7.36
CA GLY A 158 -4.48 -15.20 -6.84
C GLY A 158 -3.38 -15.59 -5.86
N ILE A 159 -2.70 -14.63 -5.25
CA ILE A 159 -1.56 -14.84 -4.34
C ILE A 159 -1.84 -14.41 -2.90
N ALA A 160 -3.09 -14.12 -2.57
CA ALA A 160 -3.45 -13.59 -1.25
C ALA A 160 -3.07 -14.55 -0.12
N SER A 161 -3.38 -15.84 -0.25
CA SER A 161 -3.09 -16.85 0.77
C SER A 161 -1.58 -16.97 1.02
N GLU A 162 -0.80 -17.11 -0.03
CA GLU A 162 0.67 -17.22 0.05
C GLU A 162 1.29 -16.00 0.74
N VAL A 163 0.99 -14.80 0.22
CA VAL A 163 1.60 -13.56 0.70
C VAL A 163 1.16 -13.21 2.12
N LEU A 164 -0.11 -13.45 2.47
CA LEU A 164 -0.63 -13.16 3.81
C LEU A 164 -0.11 -14.15 4.84
N HIS A 165 0.00 -15.43 4.51
CA HIS A 165 0.61 -16.41 5.40
C HIS A 165 2.09 -16.12 5.64
N ALA A 166 2.84 -15.80 4.59
CA ALA A 166 4.24 -15.36 4.72
C ALA A 166 4.39 -14.10 5.59
N ALA A 167 3.37 -13.24 5.61
CA ALA A 167 3.30 -12.05 6.47
C ALA A 167 2.77 -12.35 7.89
N GLY A 168 2.65 -13.63 8.28
CA GLY A 168 2.18 -14.06 9.59
C GLY A 168 0.66 -14.00 9.79
N LYS A 169 -0.13 -13.78 8.73
CA LYS A 169 -1.61 -13.79 8.75
C LYS A 169 -2.14 -15.21 8.53
N VAL A 170 -1.72 -16.13 9.39
CA VAL A 170 -1.98 -17.57 9.25
C VAL A 170 -3.46 -17.97 9.27
N ASN A 171 -4.34 -17.10 9.75
CA ASN A 171 -5.79 -17.36 9.79
C ASN A 171 -6.51 -17.02 8.48
N TYR A 172 -5.81 -16.44 7.49
CA TYR A 172 -6.41 -16.16 6.18
C TYR A 172 -6.76 -17.48 5.49
N GLN A 173 -7.94 -17.53 4.90
CA GLN A 173 -8.45 -18.64 4.09
C GLN A 173 -8.96 -18.08 2.76
N ASP A 174 -9.00 -18.89 1.71
CA ASP A 174 -9.42 -18.45 0.37
C ASP A 174 -10.84 -17.87 0.35
N LYS A 175 -11.75 -18.38 1.21
CA LYS A 175 -13.07 -17.77 1.39
C LYS A 175 -13.04 -16.30 1.80
N ASN A 176 -11.97 -15.86 2.49
CA ASN A 176 -11.82 -14.48 2.94
C ASN A 176 -11.52 -13.49 1.80
N ALA A 177 -11.36 -13.98 0.57
CA ALA A 177 -11.35 -13.13 -0.63
C ALA A 177 -12.70 -12.44 -0.86
N LEU A 178 -13.78 -13.04 -0.36
CA LEU A 178 -15.11 -12.46 -0.32
C LEU A 178 -15.50 -12.17 1.14
N LEU A 179 -16.32 -11.14 1.35
CA LEU A 179 -16.90 -10.90 2.67
C LEU A 179 -18.22 -11.66 2.81
N PRO A 180 -18.57 -12.12 4.05
CA PRO A 180 -19.89 -12.70 4.27
C PRO A 180 -20.98 -11.65 4.06
N LEU A 181 -22.09 -12.06 3.47
CA LEU A 181 -23.28 -11.23 3.42
C LEU A 181 -23.89 -11.12 4.84
N PRO A 182 -24.26 -9.91 5.30
CA PRO A 182 -24.93 -9.77 6.57
C PRO A 182 -26.23 -10.61 6.61
N GLN A 183 -26.44 -11.38 7.68
CA GLN A 183 -27.62 -12.23 7.81
C GLN A 183 -28.93 -11.45 7.65
N SER A 184 -28.97 -10.21 8.17
CA SER A 184 -30.13 -9.34 8.01
C SER A 184 -30.49 -9.02 6.56
N GLU A 185 -29.53 -8.99 5.65
CA GLU A 185 -29.80 -8.75 4.22
C GLU A 185 -30.26 -10.04 3.54
N ILE A 186 -29.73 -11.18 3.93
CA ILE A 186 -30.21 -12.49 3.48
C ILE A 186 -31.69 -12.67 3.87
N ASP A 187 -32.02 -12.39 5.11
CA ASP A 187 -33.40 -12.52 5.63
C ASP A 187 -34.38 -11.59 4.92
N LYS A 188 -33.98 -10.32 4.71
CA LYS A 188 -34.80 -9.35 3.96
C LYS A 188 -35.01 -9.75 2.51
N SER A 189 -34.08 -10.46 1.91
CA SER A 189 -34.15 -10.89 0.51
C SER A 189 -35.19 -11.98 0.26
N LYS A 190 -35.77 -12.58 1.31
CA LYS A 190 -36.74 -13.68 1.24
C LYS A 190 -36.25 -14.88 0.42
N GLY A 191 -34.96 -15.22 0.58
CA GLY A 191 -34.35 -16.37 -0.07
C GLY A 191 -33.72 -16.11 -1.44
N VAL A 192 -33.69 -14.85 -1.90
CA VAL A 192 -33.02 -14.48 -3.15
C VAL A 192 -31.50 -14.41 -2.98
N LEU A 193 -31.03 -13.82 -1.88
CA LEU A 193 -29.59 -13.79 -1.56
C LEU A 193 -29.17 -15.09 -0.88
N VAL A 194 -28.12 -15.67 -1.41
CA VAL A 194 -27.46 -16.85 -0.84
C VAL A 194 -26.09 -16.41 -0.32
N GLN A 195 -25.70 -16.93 0.86
CA GLN A 195 -24.41 -16.61 1.46
C GLN A 195 -23.25 -17.01 0.54
N ASN A 196 -22.16 -16.27 0.60
CA ASN A 196 -20.92 -16.63 -0.08
C ASN A 196 -20.41 -18.00 0.41
N PRO A 197 -19.71 -18.77 -0.44
CA PRO A 197 -19.23 -20.09 -0.08
C PRO A 197 -18.44 -20.09 1.23
N ASP A 198 -18.58 -21.14 2.03
CA ASP A 198 -17.85 -21.42 3.28
C ASP A 198 -18.14 -20.45 4.46
N TYR A 199 -19.23 -19.65 4.37
CA TYR A 199 -19.72 -18.81 5.48
C TYR A 199 -21.04 -19.31 6.07
#